data_ed800adc44bf9ce0a7cf6c09912e6f7f
#
_entry.id   ed800adc44bf9ce0a7cf6c09912e6f7f
#
_cell.length_a   1.000
_cell.length_b   1.000
_cell.length_c   1.000
_cell.angle_alpha   90.00
_cell.angle_beta   90.00
_cell.angle_gamma   90.00
#
_symmetry.space_group_name_H-M   'P 1'
#
loop_
_entity.id
_entity.type
_entity.pdbx_description
1 polymer ?
#
loop_
_entity_poly.entity_id
_entity_poly.type
_entity_poly.pdbx_seq_one_letter_code
_entity_poly.pdbx_strand_id
1 'polypeptide(L)'
;VPRFKYPYIVIHLHDAMLDACRREPLITLEPDAMVSRFVDHSDLVSVMTEDGHCFEGAALVGADGIRSRTRAQLFADGNPHPNGFMAFRNIVPMGDFTAKVQHDVVTLWAGPGFHIVHYPLRHGTLLNIVAVFRRSTNSERGDVTAYHAELEHAYRDAHPIMKALLAMLDLSRRQAVGDRDPIRHWHKGRVALLGDAAHPTLQSLAQGASMAIEDGLCLADCIAAANGDYDAAFGSYENARALRTARVTLESRYIWDIYHSDGITREVHWQMLGERGEADTFERLAWLYDGFAFPAVERPARSQSKQFAAQCAPSQVDAKSSKT
;
A
#
# COMPACT_ATOMS: atom_id res chain seq x y z
N VAL A 1 -1.32 23.71 -7.77
CA VAL A 1 -1.18 22.30 -7.37
C VAL A 1 -1.78 22.15 -5.99
N PRO A 2 -2.84 21.34 -5.83
CA PRO A 2 -3.37 21.09 -4.50
C PRO A 2 -2.31 20.45 -3.63
N ARG A 3 -2.07 21.07 -2.52
CA ARG A 3 -1.06 20.61 -1.56
C ARG A 3 -1.70 19.54 -0.68
N PHE A 4 -1.48 18.25 -1.01
CA PHE A 4 -1.75 17.18 -0.07
C PHE A 4 -0.80 17.34 1.12
N LYS A 5 -1.31 17.87 2.20
CA LYS A 5 -0.50 18.29 3.35
C LYS A 5 0.13 17.15 4.15
N TYR A 6 -0.19 15.86 3.91
CA TYR A 6 0.23 14.78 4.82
C TYR A 6 0.50 13.45 4.12
N PRO A 7 1.73 13.13 3.75
CA PRO A 7 2.15 11.74 3.62
C PRO A 7 2.58 11.23 5.02
N TYR A 8 1.64 10.94 5.91
CA TYR A 8 1.94 10.15 7.11
C TYR A 8 1.86 8.66 6.75
N ILE A 9 2.66 7.99 6.85
CA ILE A 9 3.70 7.03 6.67
C ILE A 9 3.37 5.67 7.24
N VAL A 10 3.47 4.71 6.32
CA VAL A 10 3.22 3.30 6.52
C VAL A 10 3.92 2.73 7.78
N ILE A 11 5.14 3.14 8.11
CA ILE A 11 5.85 2.60 9.29
C ILE A 11 5.19 3.02 10.60
N HIS A 12 4.89 4.30 10.78
CA HIS A 12 4.24 4.75 12.02
C HIS A 12 2.81 4.27 12.13
N LEU A 13 2.10 4.16 11.00
CA LEU A 13 0.78 3.57 10.98
C LEU A 13 0.82 2.10 11.38
N HIS A 14 1.78 1.35 10.84
CA HIS A 14 2.02 -0.05 11.22
C HIS A 14 2.28 -0.17 12.73
N ASP A 15 3.21 0.62 13.27
CA ASP A 15 3.55 0.57 14.69
C ASP A 15 2.34 0.94 15.56
N ALA A 16 1.58 1.97 15.18
CA ALA A 16 0.37 2.38 15.90
C ALA A 16 -0.71 1.29 15.88
N MET A 17 -0.91 0.61 14.75
CA MET A 17 -1.85 -0.50 14.62
C MET A 17 -1.37 -1.72 15.43
N LEU A 18 -0.10 -2.07 15.35
CA LEU A 18 0.48 -3.17 16.11
C LEU A 18 0.37 -2.93 17.62
N ASP A 19 0.64 -1.71 18.07
CA ASP A 19 0.49 -1.34 19.47
C ASP A 19 -0.97 -1.34 19.91
N ALA A 20 -1.92 -1.01 19.03
CA ALA A 20 -3.34 -1.17 19.30
C ALA A 20 -3.72 -2.64 19.45
N CYS A 21 -3.23 -3.52 18.57
CA CYS A 21 -3.45 -4.96 18.68
C CYS A 21 -2.87 -5.54 19.98
N ARG A 22 -1.67 -5.12 20.39
CA ARG A 22 -1.05 -5.56 21.64
C ARG A 22 -1.83 -5.16 22.90
N ARG A 23 -2.58 -4.07 22.83
CA ARG A 23 -3.43 -3.57 23.94
C ARG A 23 -4.81 -4.19 23.98
N GLU A 24 -5.24 -4.85 22.90
CA GLU A 24 -6.57 -5.48 22.83
C GLU A 24 -6.53 -6.91 23.38
N PRO A 25 -7.19 -7.22 24.53
CA PRO A 25 -7.10 -8.53 25.16
C PRO A 25 -7.68 -9.68 24.31
N LEU A 26 -8.53 -9.37 23.34
CA LEU A 26 -9.14 -10.37 22.45
C LEU A 26 -8.25 -10.71 21.26
N ILE A 27 -7.08 -10.06 21.11
CA ILE A 27 -6.14 -10.31 20.02
C ILE A 27 -4.93 -11.07 20.56
N THR A 28 -4.69 -12.27 20.05
CA THR A 28 -3.46 -13.02 20.27
C THR A 28 -2.55 -12.85 19.06
N LEU A 29 -1.31 -12.44 19.29
CA LEU A 29 -0.29 -12.31 18.26
C LEU A 29 0.69 -13.48 18.37
N GLU A 30 0.81 -14.25 17.28
CA GLU A 30 1.72 -15.38 17.17
C GLU A 30 2.81 -15.06 16.13
N PRO A 31 3.91 -14.42 16.52
CA PRO A 31 5.02 -14.14 15.61
C PRO A 31 5.71 -15.43 15.19
N ASP A 32 6.42 -15.37 14.05
CA ASP A 32 7.20 -16.47 13.50
C ASP A 32 6.40 -17.75 13.16
N ALA A 33 5.06 -17.66 13.19
CA ALA A 33 4.15 -18.75 12.84
C ALA A 33 3.88 -18.75 11.32
N MET A 34 4.78 -19.30 10.52
CA MET A 34 4.64 -19.39 9.07
C MET A 34 3.56 -20.39 8.68
N VAL A 35 2.41 -19.91 8.22
CA VAL A 35 1.29 -20.76 7.77
C VAL A 35 1.68 -21.50 6.48
N SER A 36 1.52 -22.83 6.51
CA SER A 36 1.78 -23.71 5.38
C SER A 36 0.52 -24.07 4.60
N ARG A 37 -0.59 -24.36 5.30
CA ARG A 37 -1.86 -24.76 4.71
C ARG A 37 -3.01 -24.56 5.69
N PHE A 38 -4.25 -24.64 5.16
CA PHE A 38 -5.47 -24.68 5.96
C PHE A 38 -6.40 -25.79 5.49
N VAL A 39 -7.38 -26.15 6.32
CA VAL A 39 -8.48 -27.06 5.99
C VAL A 39 -9.77 -26.43 6.48
N ASP A 40 -10.73 -26.23 5.57
CA ASP A 40 -12.09 -25.82 5.91
C ASP A 40 -12.96 -27.06 6.17
N HIS A 41 -13.43 -27.21 7.43
CA HIS A 41 -14.23 -28.34 7.89
C HIS A 41 -15.73 -28.04 7.89
N SER A 42 -16.16 -26.95 7.24
CA SER A 42 -17.52 -26.42 7.19
C SER A 42 -18.06 -25.78 8.49
N ASP A 43 -17.66 -26.21 9.64
CA ASP A 43 -18.01 -25.64 10.96
C ASP A 43 -16.85 -24.87 11.60
N LEU A 44 -15.61 -25.25 11.28
CA LEU A 44 -14.37 -24.59 11.70
C LEU A 44 -13.30 -24.64 10.61
N VAL A 45 -12.26 -23.85 10.75
CA VAL A 45 -11.06 -23.91 9.90
C VAL A 45 -9.85 -24.25 10.74
N SER A 46 -9.08 -25.26 10.31
CA SER A 46 -7.78 -25.57 10.91
C SER A 46 -6.66 -24.97 10.06
N VAL A 47 -5.68 -24.32 10.69
CA VAL A 47 -4.52 -23.72 10.06
C VAL A 47 -3.26 -24.40 10.59
N MET A 48 -2.38 -24.84 9.70
CA MET A 48 -1.12 -25.48 10.05
C MET A 48 0.06 -24.60 9.68
N THR A 49 1.04 -24.53 10.58
CA THR A 49 2.31 -23.84 10.36
C THR A 49 3.39 -24.79 9.84
N GLU A 50 4.51 -24.25 9.34
CA GLU A 50 5.63 -25.04 8.83
C GLU A 50 6.33 -25.85 9.92
N ASP A 51 6.31 -25.37 11.17
CA ASP A 51 6.86 -26.06 12.35
C ASP A 51 5.89 -27.09 12.97
N GLY A 52 4.70 -27.28 12.38
CA GLY A 52 3.74 -28.31 12.73
C GLY A 52 2.70 -27.92 13.78
N HIS A 53 2.65 -26.67 14.25
CA HIS A 53 1.57 -26.22 15.11
C HIS A 53 0.25 -26.17 14.33
N CYS A 54 -0.85 -26.39 15.04
CA CYS A 54 -2.20 -26.32 14.50
C CYS A 54 -3.03 -25.33 15.31
N PHE A 55 -3.69 -24.41 14.59
CA PHE A 55 -4.64 -23.46 15.15
C PHE A 55 -6.03 -23.74 14.58
N GLU A 56 -7.06 -23.59 15.40
CA GLU A 56 -8.45 -23.76 14.97
C GLU A 56 -9.23 -22.48 15.23
N GLY A 57 -10.15 -22.16 14.32
CA GLY A 57 -10.99 -20.98 14.42
C GLY A 57 -12.27 -21.11 13.64
N ALA A 58 -13.23 -20.26 13.92
CA ALA A 58 -14.52 -20.25 13.24
C ALA A 58 -14.41 -19.82 11.77
N ALA A 59 -13.39 -19.06 11.40
CA ALA A 59 -13.10 -18.63 10.05
C ALA A 59 -11.62 -18.23 9.90
N LEU A 60 -11.13 -18.11 8.65
CA LEU A 60 -9.79 -17.70 8.29
C LEU A 60 -9.83 -16.48 7.37
N VAL A 61 -9.02 -15.47 7.67
CA VAL A 61 -8.76 -14.34 6.77
C VAL A 61 -7.30 -14.38 6.34
N GLY A 62 -7.07 -14.64 5.06
CA GLY A 62 -5.74 -14.64 4.45
C GLY A 62 -5.32 -13.22 4.08
N ALA A 63 -4.44 -12.60 4.88
CA ALA A 63 -3.83 -11.29 4.64
C ALA A 63 -2.32 -11.42 4.37
N ASP A 64 -1.91 -12.48 3.70
CA ASP A 64 -0.54 -12.95 3.53
C ASP A 64 0.14 -12.39 2.26
N GLY A 65 -0.38 -11.26 1.73
CA GLY A 65 0.26 -10.43 0.72
C GLY A 65 0.20 -10.97 -0.70
N ILE A 66 0.89 -10.30 -1.62
CA ILE A 66 0.84 -10.58 -3.07
C ILE A 66 1.20 -12.04 -3.44
N ARG A 67 2.03 -12.71 -2.63
CA ARG A 67 2.44 -14.12 -2.82
C ARG A 67 1.63 -15.07 -1.94
N SER A 68 0.40 -14.70 -1.61
CA SER A 68 -0.51 -15.41 -0.72
C SER A 68 -0.56 -16.90 -0.96
N ARG A 69 -0.24 -17.69 0.05
CA ARG A 69 -0.44 -19.14 0.07
C ARG A 69 -1.92 -19.50 0.25
N THR A 70 -2.63 -18.67 1.02
CA THR A 70 -4.08 -18.81 1.18
C THR A 70 -4.79 -18.69 -0.16
N ARG A 71 -4.46 -17.66 -0.97
CA ARG A 71 -4.98 -17.50 -2.34
C ARG A 71 -4.64 -18.67 -3.25
N ALA A 72 -3.38 -19.09 -3.22
CA ALA A 72 -2.92 -20.22 -4.03
C ALA A 72 -3.70 -21.51 -3.72
N GLN A 73 -4.02 -21.75 -2.45
CA GLN A 73 -4.80 -22.91 -2.02
C GLN A 73 -6.29 -22.77 -2.39
N LEU A 74 -6.88 -21.56 -2.29
CA LEU A 74 -8.30 -21.32 -2.63
C LEU A 74 -8.58 -21.44 -4.13
N PHE A 75 -7.73 -20.82 -4.97
CA PHE A 75 -8.05 -20.54 -6.36
C PHE A 75 -7.07 -21.13 -7.37
N ALA A 76 -5.84 -21.48 -6.96
CA ALA A 76 -4.78 -21.99 -7.84
C ALA A 76 -4.56 -21.12 -9.11
N ASP A 77 -4.71 -19.79 -8.96
CA ASP A 77 -4.71 -18.81 -10.06
C ASP A 77 -3.30 -18.32 -10.46
N GLY A 78 -2.28 -19.08 -10.09
CA GLY A 78 -0.90 -18.84 -10.49
C GLY A 78 -0.14 -17.85 -9.62
N ASN A 79 0.98 -17.37 -10.16
CA ASN A 79 1.88 -16.43 -9.49
C ASN A 79 1.54 -14.97 -9.85
N PRO A 80 1.99 -14.00 -9.03
CA PRO A 80 1.96 -12.60 -9.42
C PRO A 80 2.66 -12.35 -10.77
N HIS A 81 2.13 -11.39 -11.53
CA HIS A 81 2.73 -10.97 -12.80
C HIS A 81 3.88 -9.98 -12.51
N PRO A 82 5.15 -10.35 -12.77
CA PRO A 82 6.24 -9.40 -12.70
C PRO A 82 6.10 -8.41 -13.87
N ASN A 83 6.19 -7.12 -13.60
CA ASN A 83 6.11 -6.12 -14.67
C ASN A 83 7.47 -5.69 -15.22
N GLY A 84 8.54 -6.39 -14.84
CA GLY A 84 9.89 -6.12 -15.32
C GLY A 84 10.59 -4.93 -14.66
N PHE A 85 10.02 -4.38 -13.59
CA PHE A 85 10.59 -3.25 -12.86
C PHE A 85 11.11 -3.67 -11.48
N MET A 86 12.12 -2.92 -10.99
CA MET A 86 12.67 -3.05 -9.66
C MET A 86 12.51 -1.73 -8.91
N ALA A 87 12.04 -1.80 -7.67
CA ALA A 87 11.92 -0.67 -6.77
C ALA A 87 12.99 -0.73 -5.68
N PHE A 88 13.60 0.42 -5.38
CA PHE A 88 14.50 0.66 -4.26
C PHE A 88 13.89 1.74 -3.37
N ARG A 89 13.98 1.56 -2.07
CA ARG A 89 13.41 2.49 -1.11
C ARG A 89 14.42 2.83 -0.03
N ASN A 90 14.49 4.10 0.34
CA ASN A 90 15.25 4.54 1.50
C ASN A 90 14.55 5.68 2.21
N ILE A 91 14.79 5.79 3.52
CA ILE A 91 14.39 6.93 4.33
C ILE A 91 15.68 7.48 4.94
N VAL A 92 15.94 8.75 4.67
CA VAL A 92 17.18 9.43 5.09
C VAL A 92 16.83 10.68 5.87
N PRO A 93 17.73 11.18 6.75
CA PRO A 93 17.58 12.51 7.33
C PRO A 93 17.49 13.58 6.24
N MET A 94 16.56 14.51 6.37
CA MET A 94 16.40 15.59 5.38
C MET A 94 17.66 16.45 5.27
N GLY A 95 18.41 16.62 6.37
CA GLY A 95 19.65 17.38 6.40
C GLY A 95 20.79 16.78 5.58
N ASP A 96 20.74 15.49 5.28
CA ASP A 96 21.74 14.81 4.45
C ASP A 96 21.52 15.07 2.95
N PHE A 97 20.35 15.60 2.59
CA PHE A 97 20.03 15.94 1.21
C PHE A 97 20.30 17.41 0.92
N THR A 98 21.34 17.66 0.14
CA THR A 98 21.85 19.02 -0.10
C THR A 98 21.21 19.75 -1.28
N ALA A 99 20.52 19.02 -2.16
CA ALA A 99 19.82 19.63 -3.29
C ALA A 99 18.53 20.32 -2.84
N LYS A 100 18.22 21.46 -3.46
CA LYS A 100 16.99 22.19 -3.15
C LYS A 100 15.77 21.48 -3.70
N VAL A 101 14.95 20.91 -2.79
CA VAL A 101 13.64 20.33 -3.09
C VAL A 101 12.57 21.04 -2.28
N GLN A 102 11.32 20.94 -2.75
CA GLN A 102 10.20 21.42 -1.96
C GLN A 102 9.98 20.48 -0.76
N HIS A 103 9.79 21.05 0.42
CA HIS A 103 9.74 20.32 1.69
C HIS A 103 8.30 19.97 2.14
N ASP A 104 7.28 20.28 1.33
CA ASP A 104 5.86 20.14 1.68
C ASP A 104 5.03 19.40 0.63
N VAL A 105 5.69 18.80 -0.37
CA VAL A 105 5.02 18.14 -1.49
C VAL A 105 5.58 16.77 -1.79
N VAL A 106 4.74 15.92 -2.39
CA VAL A 106 5.17 14.70 -3.07
C VAL A 106 5.65 15.08 -4.46
N THR A 107 6.87 14.74 -4.81
CA THR A 107 7.43 15.00 -6.14
C THR A 107 7.65 13.70 -6.88
N LEU A 108 7.10 13.61 -8.09
CA LEU A 108 7.33 12.51 -9.02
C LEU A 108 8.19 13.00 -10.19
N TRP A 109 9.28 12.30 -10.44
CA TRP A 109 10.12 12.42 -11.62
C TRP A 109 9.89 11.19 -12.48
N ALA A 110 9.42 11.36 -13.70
CA ALA A 110 9.10 10.26 -14.61
C ALA A 110 9.91 10.34 -15.90
N GLY A 111 10.30 9.19 -16.43
CA GLY A 111 11.06 9.07 -17.65
C GLY A 111 10.92 7.69 -18.31
N PRO A 112 11.45 7.51 -19.52
CA PRO A 112 11.36 6.25 -20.23
C PRO A 112 11.90 5.08 -19.41
N GLY A 113 11.00 4.22 -18.94
CA GLY A 113 11.36 3.05 -18.15
C GLY A 113 11.84 3.31 -16.74
N PHE A 114 11.70 4.52 -16.18
CA PHE A 114 12.05 4.81 -14.80
C PHE A 114 11.18 5.91 -14.17
N HIS A 115 11.12 5.91 -12.83
CA HIS A 115 10.64 7.06 -12.07
C HIS A 115 11.30 7.14 -10.69
N ILE A 116 11.30 8.33 -10.09
CA ILE A 116 11.62 8.55 -8.69
C ILE A 116 10.46 9.32 -8.05
N VAL A 117 10.01 8.85 -6.89
CA VAL A 117 9.10 9.59 -6.02
C VAL A 117 9.86 9.93 -4.74
N HIS A 118 9.79 11.17 -4.33
CA HIS A 118 10.29 11.58 -3.02
C HIS A 118 9.31 12.51 -2.33
N TYR A 119 9.28 12.45 -1.02
CA TYR A 119 8.44 13.30 -0.18
C TYR A 119 8.94 13.37 1.25
N PRO A 120 8.69 14.49 1.93
CA PRO A 120 9.10 14.69 3.31
C PRO A 120 8.25 13.85 4.26
N LEU A 121 8.88 13.45 5.36
CA LEU A 121 8.30 12.72 6.45
C LEU A 121 8.57 13.43 7.78
N ARG A 122 7.81 13.11 8.85
CA ARG A 122 8.00 13.65 10.20
C ARG A 122 8.21 15.17 10.20
N HIS A 123 7.24 15.90 9.62
CA HIS A 123 7.31 17.35 9.51
C HIS A 123 8.59 17.88 8.82
N GLY A 124 9.07 17.13 7.82
CA GLY A 124 10.23 17.54 7.03
C GLY A 124 11.59 17.17 7.64
N THR A 125 11.63 16.38 8.71
CA THR A 125 12.90 15.90 9.28
C THR A 125 13.52 14.73 8.54
N LEU A 126 12.69 13.94 7.82
CA LEU A 126 13.10 12.81 7.02
C LEU A 126 12.64 12.98 5.57
N LEU A 127 13.37 12.38 4.65
CA LEU A 127 13.04 12.28 3.23
C LEU A 127 12.84 10.81 2.86
N ASN A 128 11.66 10.47 2.35
CA ASN A 128 11.43 9.17 1.72
C ASN A 128 11.79 9.25 0.24
N ILE A 129 12.51 8.26 -0.24
CA ILE A 129 12.93 8.13 -1.64
C ILE A 129 12.53 6.75 -2.14
N VAL A 130 11.81 6.72 -3.26
CA VAL A 130 11.47 5.49 -3.97
C VAL A 130 11.93 5.65 -5.41
N ALA A 131 12.92 4.88 -5.84
CA ALA A 131 13.37 4.84 -7.22
C ALA A 131 12.96 3.52 -7.86
N VAL A 132 12.44 3.61 -9.07
CA VAL A 132 11.94 2.47 -9.84
C VAL A 132 12.54 2.53 -11.23
N PHE A 133 13.01 1.41 -11.73
CA PHE A 133 13.47 1.35 -13.10
C PHE A 133 13.17 -0.02 -13.74
N ARG A 134 13.05 -0.02 -15.06
CA ARG A 134 12.87 -1.23 -15.87
C ARG A 134 14.18 -1.98 -15.95
N ARG A 135 14.15 -3.25 -15.61
CA ARG A 135 15.31 -4.12 -15.71
C ARG A 135 15.49 -4.68 -17.12
N SER A 136 16.74 -4.95 -17.47
CA SER A 136 17.08 -5.66 -18.69
C SER A 136 16.69 -7.15 -18.64
N THR A 137 16.54 -7.71 -17.43
CA THR A 137 16.13 -9.09 -17.20
C THR A 137 15.05 -9.18 -16.13
N ASN A 138 14.11 -10.13 -16.24
CA ASN A 138 13.08 -10.38 -15.23
C ASN A 138 13.60 -11.17 -14.01
N SER A 139 14.90 -11.41 -13.89
CA SER A 139 15.48 -12.14 -12.77
C SER A 139 15.52 -11.27 -11.51
N GLU A 140 14.92 -11.73 -10.42
CA GLU A 140 15.10 -11.14 -9.08
C GLU A 140 16.50 -11.42 -8.51
N ARG A 141 17.25 -12.36 -9.15
CA ARG A 141 18.59 -12.77 -8.74
C ARG A 141 19.62 -11.94 -9.50
N GLY A 142 20.29 -11.06 -8.82
CA GLY A 142 21.43 -10.29 -9.29
C GLY A 142 22.24 -9.81 -8.09
N ASP A 143 23.53 -9.64 -8.26
CA ASP A 143 24.35 -9.01 -7.24
C ASP A 143 24.10 -7.49 -7.21
N VAL A 144 24.53 -6.84 -6.15
CA VAL A 144 24.37 -5.38 -5.96
C VAL A 144 25.11 -4.62 -7.07
N THR A 145 26.22 -5.15 -7.57
CA THR A 145 27.04 -4.52 -8.60
C THR A 145 26.29 -4.46 -9.95
N ALA A 146 25.60 -5.55 -10.32
CA ALA A 146 24.77 -5.56 -11.53
C ALA A 146 23.63 -4.55 -11.45
N TYR A 147 22.98 -4.43 -10.30
CA TYR A 147 21.93 -3.42 -10.08
C TYR A 147 22.47 -1.99 -10.15
N HIS A 148 23.66 -1.75 -9.66
CA HIS A 148 24.32 -0.45 -9.74
C HIS A 148 24.50 -0.02 -11.20
N ALA A 149 25.06 -0.89 -12.02
CA ALA A 149 25.29 -0.60 -13.43
C ALA A 149 23.98 -0.39 -14.21
N GLU A 150 22.94 -1.21 -13.97
CA GLU A 150 21.63 -1.04 -14.59
C GLU A 150 20.97 0.28 -14.16
N LEU A 151 21.07 0.64 -12.90
CA LEU A 151 20.52 1.88 -12.35
C LEU A 151 21.25 3.11 -12.91
N GLU A 152 22.58 3.11 -12.93
CA GLU A 152 23.38 4.17 -13.55
C GLU A 152 23.05 4.34 -15.03
N HIS A 153 22.87 3.22 -15.75
CA HIS A 153 22.47 3.26 -17.15
C HIS A 153 21.07 3.86 -17.34
N ALA A 154 20.09 3.43 -16.55
CA ALA A 154 18.70 3.90 -16.64
C ALA A 154 18.56 5.40 -16.36
N TYR A 155 19.39 5.93 -15.45
CA TYR A 155 19.32 7.34 -15.02
C TYR A 155 20.49 8.19 -15.57
N ARG A 156 21.20 7.72 -16.61
CA ARG A 156 22.38 8.43 -17.17
C ARG A 156 22.07 9.89 -17.51
N ASP A 157 20.96 10.12 -18.19
CA ASP A 157 20.54 11.44 -18.66
C ASP A 157 19.53 12.11 -17.73
N ALA A 158 19.37 11.59 -16.51
CA ALA A 158 18.43 12.13 -15.55
C ALA A 158 18.88 13.48 -14.99
N HIS A 159 17.91 14.28 -14.54
CA HIS A 159 18.15 15.57 -13.90
C HIS A 159 19.09 15.45 -12.69
N PRO A 160 19.98 16.44 -12.42
CA PRO A 160 20.94 16.37 -11.30
C PRO A 160 20.32 16.05 -9.94
N ILE A 161 19.12 16.56 -9.63
CA ILE A 161 18.39 16.25 -8.40
C ILE A 161 18.08 14.74 -8.32
N MET A 162 17.69 14.12 -9.42
CA MET A 162 17.43 12.67 -9.45
C MET A 162 18.70 11.88 -9.16
N LYS A 163 19.84 12.27 -9.73
CA LYS A 163 21.13 11.64 -9.46
C LYS A 163 21.53 11.76 -8.00
N ALA A 164 21.27 12.92 -7.38
CA ALA A 164 21.51 13.12 -5.95
C ALA A 164 20.61 12.22 -5.07
N LEU A 165 19.34 12.06 -5.44
CA LEU A 165 18.42 11.15 -4.75
C LEU A 165 18.87 9.69 -4.88
N LEU A 166 19.33 9.28 -6.07
CA LEU A 166 19.83 7.92 -6.32
C LEU A 166 21.06 7.58 -5.49
N ALA A 167 21.97 8.55 -5.30
CA ALA A 167 23.16 8.36 -4.48
C ALA A 167 22.84 8.07 -2.99
N MET A 168 21.62 8.34 -2.55
CA MET A 168 21.16 8.08 -1.18
C MET A 168 20.44 6.73 -1.02
N LEU A 169 20.31 5.93 -2.08
CA LEU A 169 19.62 4.64 -2.02
C LEU A 169 20.48 3.55 -1.40
N ASP A 170 19.86 2.75 -0.55
CA ASP A 170 20.41 1.46 -0.13
C ASP A 170 19.99 0.38 -1.14
N LEU A 171 20.90 -0.02 -2.02
CA LEU A 171 20.63 -0.99 -3.08
C LEU A 171 20.45 -2.44 -2.57
N SER A 172 20.71 -2.70 -1.29
CA SER A 172 20.37 -3.97 -0.66
C SER A 172 18.85 -4.12 -0.45
N ARG A 173 18.14 -3.00 -0.29
CA ARG A 173 16.68 -2.94 -0.06
C ARG A 173 15.93 -2.80 -1.38
N ARG A 174 15.76 -3.92 -2.05
CA ARG A 174 15.10 -3.99 -3.35
C ARG A 174 13.85 -4.84 -3.32
N GLN A 175 12.90 -4.52 -4.19
CA GLN A 175 11.66 -5.25 -4.36
C GLN A 175 11.31 -5.31 -5.85
N ALA A 176 11.09 -6.51 -6.39
CA ALA A 176 10.49 -6.65 -7.71
C ALA A 176 9.07 -6.10 -7.69
N VAL A 177 8.73 -5.31 -8.69
CA VAL A 177 7.40 -4.73 -8.84
C VAL A 177 6.53 -5.68 -9.63
N GLY A 178 5.31 -5.88 -9.16
CA GLY A 178 4.33 -6.72 -9.83
C GLY A 178 2.95 -6.52 -9.22
N ASP A 179 1.96 -7.11 -9.87
CA ASP A 179 0.59 -7.14 -9.42
C ASP A 179 -0.08 -8.48 -9.81
N ARG A 180 -1.38 -8.57 -9.68
CA ARG A 180 -2.22 -9.67 -10.18
C ARG A 180 -3.41 -9.11 -10.91
N ASP A 181 -4.01 -9.91 -11.78
CA ASP A 181 -5.30 -9.55 -12.36
C ASP A 181 -6.37 -9.51 -11.28
N PRO A 182 -7.27 -8.52 -11.34
CA PRO A 182 -8.41 -8.47 -10.45
C PRO A 182 -9.27 -9.72 -10.60
N ILE A 183 -9.67 -10.29 -9.48
CA ILE A 183 -10.60 -11.42 -9.43
C ILE A 183 -11.91 -10.97 -8.77
N ARG A 184 -13.01 -11.59 -9.16
CA ARG A 184 -14.34 -11.25 -8.63
C ARG A 184 -14.57 -11.90 -7.27
N HIS A 185 -14.05 -13.10 -7.07
CA HIS A 185 -14.31 -13.94 -5.89
C HIS A 185 -13.08 -14.06 -5.04
N TRP A 186 -13.20 -13.74 -3.75
CA TRP A 186 -12.12 -13.69 -2.77
C TRP A 186 -12.34 -14.64 -1.61
N HIS A 187 -13.46 -15.34 -1.57
CA HIS A 187 -13.77 -16.28 -0.51
C HIS A 187 -14.26 -17.62 -1.03
N LYS A 188 -14.21 -18.59 -0.17
CA LYS A 188 -14.85 -19.89 -0.33
C LYS A 188 -15.13 -20.45 1.07
N GLY A 189 -16.43 -20.64 1.38
CA GLY A 189 -16.85 -21.09 2.70
C GLY A 189 -16.38 -20.15 3.81
N ARG A 190 -15.62 -20.70 4.74
CA ARG A 190 -15.11 -19.97 5.91
C ARG A 190 -13.74 -19.31 5.72
N VAL A 191 -13.26 -19.21 4.50
CA VAL A 191 -11.95 -18.62 4.19
C VAL A 191 -12.09 -17.47 3.21
N ALA A 192 -11.58 -16.28 3.57
CA ALA A 192 -11.55 -15.09 2.72
C ALA A 192 -10.15 -14.49 2.61
N LEU A 193 -9.92 -13.76 1.52
CA LEU A 193 -8.69 -12.97 1.30
C LEU A 193 -8.90 -11.50 1.67
N LEU A 194 -7.82 -10.83 2.06
CA LEU A 194 -7.81 -9.40 2.41
C LEU A 194 -6.55 -8.72 1.90
N GLY A 195 -6.67 -7.45 1.47
CA GLY A 195 -5.54 -6.63 1.04
C GLY A 195 -4.80 -7.21 -0.15
N ASP A 196 -3.47 -7.17 -0.15
CA ASP A 196 -2.64 -7.64 -1.27
C ASP A 196 -2.78 -9.14 -1.56
N ALA A 197 -3.36 -9.94 -0.68
CA ALA A 197 -3.71 -11.32 -0.98
C ALA A 197 -4.87 -11.39 -1.97
N ALA A 198 -5.83 -10.48 -1.87
CA ALA A 198 -7.00 -10.39 -2.76
C ALA A 198 -6.72 -9.55 -4.01
N HIS A 199 -6.15 -8.34 -3.85
CA HIS A 199 -6.08 -7.31 -4.89
C HIS A 199 -4.77 -6.53 -4.89
N PRO A 200 -3.61 -7.17 -5.04
CA PRO A 200 -2.34 -6.45 -5.11
C PRO A 200 -2.33 -5.50 -6.30
N THR A 201 -1.79 -4.31 -6.11
CA THR A 201 -1.79 -3.25 -7.11
C THR A 201 -0.40 -2.66 -7.28
N LEU A 202 -0.14 -2.04 -8.44
CA LEU A 202 1.05 -1.22 -8.63
C LEU A 202 0.98 0.02 -7.75
N GLN A 203 2.15 0.57 -7.43
CA GLN A 203 2.27 1.68 -6.47
C GLN A 203 1.91 3.07 -7.03
N SER A 204 1.50 3.17 -8.30
CA SER A 204 1.28 4.45 -9.00
C SER A 204 0.24 5.35 -8.33
N LEU A 205 -0.81 4.78 -7.76
CA LEU A 205 -1.84 5.51 -7.00
C LEU A 205 -1.58 5.57 -5.50
N ALA A 206 -0.55 4.88 -5.00
CA ALA A 206 -0.22 4.78 -3.59
C ALA A 206 -1.39 4.30 -2.69
N GLN A 207 -2.28 3.44 -3.19
CA GLN A 207 -3.54 3.07 -2.54
C GLN A 207 -3.56 1.68 -1.90
N GLY A 208 -2.57 0.83 -2.11
CA GLY A 208 -2.59 -0.55 -1.61
C GLY A 208 -2.90 -0.66 -0.11
N ALA A 209 -2.16 0.08 0.72
CA ALA A 209 -2.40 0.08 2.17
C ALA A 209 -3.76 0.68 2.57
N SER A 210 -4.22 1.73 1.88
CA SER A 210 -5.54 2.33 2.13
C SER A 210 -6.66 1.35 1.81
N MET A 211 -6.55 0.60 0.71
CA MET A 211 -7.52 -0.43 0.35
C MET A 211 -7.57 -1.56 1.38
N ALA A 212 -6.42 -2.01 1.88
CA ALA A 212 -6.38 -3.04 2.92
C ALA A 212 -7.00 -2.57 4.25
N ILE A 213 -6.86 -1.29 4.61
CA ILE A 213 -7.52 -0.71 5.78
C ILE A 213 -9.05 -0.62 5.59
N GLU A 214 -9.48 -0.16 4.41
CA GLU A 214 -10.90 -0.17 4.05
C GLU A 214 -11.49 -1.60 4.10
N ASP A 215 -10.73 -2.59 3.63
CA ASP A 215 -11.12 -4.00 3.68
C ASP A 215 -11.34 -4.48 5.11
N GLY A 216 -10.40 -4.20 6.01
CA GLY A 216 -10.51 -4.60 7.41
C GLY A 216 -11.76 -4.04 8.09
N LEU A 217 -12.09 -2.78 7.81
CA LEU A 217 -13.30 -2.14 8.33
C LEU A 217 -14.56 -2.74 7.74
N CYS A 218 -14.61 -2.89 6.40
CA CYS A 218 -15.75 -3.46 5.69
C CYS A 218 -16.01 -4.91 6.12
N LEU A 219 -14.96 -5.72 6.23
CA LEU A 219 -15.05 -7.10 6.66
C LEU A 219 -15.58 -7.22 8.09
N ALA A 220 -15.10 -6.39 9.00
CA ALA A 220 -15.58 -6.36 10.39
C ALA A 220 -17.08 -6.04 10.47
N ASP A 221 -17.55 -5.05 9.70
CA ASP A 221 -18.96 -4.69 9.63
C ASP A 221 -19.80 -5.85 9.04
N CYS A 222 -19.33 -6.51 7.98
CA CYS A 222 -20.03 -7.66 7.37
C CYS A 222 -20.11 -8.86 8.33
N ILE A 223 -19.03 -9.17 9.05
CA ILE A 223 -19.04 -10.26 10.05
C ILE A 223 -20.02 -9.93 11.19
N ALA A 224 -20.03 -8.70 11.68
CA ALA A 224 -20.95 -8.28 12.73
C ALA A 224 -22.42 -8.40 12.31
N ALA A 225 -22.73 -8.12 11.03
CA ALA A 225 -24.09 -8.20 10.50
C ALA A 225 -24.58 -9.65 10.26
N ALA A 226 -23.66 -10.57 10.00
CA ALA A 226 -23.98 -11.92 9.54
C ALA A 226 -24.30 -12.93 10.67
N ASN A 227 -24.19 -12.51 11.95
CA ASN A 227 -24.57 -13.34 13.12
C ASN A 227 -23.94 -14.76 13.11
N GLY A 228 -22.67 -14.88 12.69
CA GLY A 228 -21.93 -16.16 12.65
C GLY A 228 -21.99 -16.91 11.33
N ASP A 229 -22.72 -16.42 10.34
CA ASP A 229 -22.68 -16.93 8.95
C ASP A 229 -21.50 -16.28 8.20
N TYR A 230 -20.33 -16.92 8.26
CA TYR A 230 -19.10 -16.39 7.67
C TYR A 230 -19.14 -16.41 6.13
N ASP A 231 -19.79 -17.36 5.49
CA ASP A 231 -19.92 -17.41 4.03
C ASP A 231 -20.72 -16.21 3.52
N ALA A 232 -21.86 -15.92 4.16
CA ALA A 232 -22.66 -14.73 3.86
C ALA A 232 -21.91 -13.41 4.15
N ALA A 233 -21.15 -13.35 5.27
CA ALA A 233 -20.32 -12.20 5.61
C ALA A 233 -19.26 -11.93 4.55
N PHE A 234 -18.53 -12.94 4.15
CA PHE A 234 -17.47 -12.86 3.17
C PHE A 234 -17.99 -12.54 1.77
N GLY A 235 -19.14 -13.08 1.38
CA GLY A 235 -19.83 -12.72 0.14
C GLY A 235 -20.25 -11.23 0.12
N SER A 236 -20.76 -10.72 1.23
CA SER A 236 -21.13 -9.30 1.38
C SER A 236 -19.91 -8.38 1.29
N TYR A 237 -18.82 -8.73 1.98
CA TYR A 237 -17.54 -8.04 1.92
C TYR A 237 -16.98 -8.01 0.49
N GLU A 238 -16.90 -9.14 -0.17
CA GLU A 238 -16.42 -9.27 -1.55
C GLU A 238 -17.23 -8.38 -2.49
N ASN A 239 -18.56 -8.43 -2.41
CA ASN A 239 -19.44 -7.63 -3.26
C ASN A 239 -19.24 -6.13 -3.05
N ALA A 240 -19.00 -5.69 -1.82
CA ALA A 240 -18.76 -4.29 -1.50
C ALA A 240 -17.40 -3.78 -2.02
N ARG A 241 -16.38 -4.66 -2.08
CA ARG A 241 -14.99 -4.24 -2.30
C ARG A 241 -14.44 -4.52 -3.70
N ALA A 242 -14.87 -5.62 -4.33
CA ALA A 242 -14.21 -6.14 -5.52
C ALA A 242 -14.09 -5.14 -6.67
N LEU A 243 -15.14 -4.38 -6.99
CA LEU A 243 -15.08 -3.40 -8.08
C LEU A 243 -14.22 -2.19 -7.76
N ARG A 244 -14.23 -1.73 -6.50
CA ARG A 244 -13.41 -0.58 -6.09
C ARG A 244 -11.93 -0.91 -6.16
N THR A 245 -11.51 -2.04 -5.63
CA THR A 245 -10.12 -2.48 -5.66
C THR A 245 -9.64 -2.86 -7.05
N ALA A 246 -10.50 -3.50 -7.86
CA ALA A 246 -10.23 -3.76 -9.28
C ALA A 246 -9.98 -2.46 -10.06
N ARG A 247 -10.78 -1.41 -9.81
CA ARG A 247 -10.57 -0.09 -10.41
C ARG A 247 -9.23 0.50 -10.02
N VAL A 248 -8.85 0.43 -8.74
CA VAL A 248 -7.52 0.88 -8.27
C VAL A 248 -6.41 0.15 -9.03
N THR A 249 -6.50 -1.17 -9.19
CA THR A 249 -5.49 -1.96 -9.91
C THR A 249 -5.39 -1.54 -11.39
N LEU A 250 -6.52 -1.40 -12.09
CA LEU A 250 -6.54 -1.04 -13.50
C LEU A 250 -6.06 0.40 -13.75
N GLU A 251 -6.51 1.36 -12.93
CA GLU A 251 -6.04 2.75 -13.04
C GLU A 251 -4.57 2.89 -12.63
N SER A 252 -4.09 2.08 -11.68
CA SER A 252 -2.66 2.02 -11.33
C SER A 252 -1.80 1.56 -12.51
N ARG A 253 -2.24 0.55 -13.26
CA ARG A 253 -1.57 0.09 -14.48
C ARG A 253 -1.55 1.19 -15.56
N TYR A 254 -2.69 1.85 -15.78
CA TYR A 254 -2.78 2.94 -16.75
C TYR A 254 -1.82 4.10 -16.43
N ILE A 255 -1.78 4.53 -15.17
CA ILE A 255 -0.86 5.59 -14.74
C ILE A 255 0.59 5.13 -14.80
N TRP A 256 0.87 3.86 -14.50
CA TRP A 256 2.19 3.26 -14.65
C TRP A 256 2.71 3.37 -16.08
N ASP A 257 1.88 3.08 -17.06
CA ASP A 257 2.23 3.19 -18.48
C ASP A 257 2.51 4.64 -18.88
N ILE A 258 1.75 5.59 -18.37
CA ILE A 258 1.99 7.04 -18.59
C ILE A 258 3.36 7.43 -18.02
N TYR A 259 3.70 7.02 -16.82
CA TYR A 259 4.98 7.37 -16.16
C TYR A 259 6.20 6.89 -16.95
N HIS A 260 6.09 5.72 -17.58
CA HIS A 260 7.22 5.03 -18.21
C HIS A 260 7.18 5.07 -19.74
N SER A 261 6.25 5.81 -20.32
CA SER A 261 6.13 5.97 -21.78
C SER A 261 7.38 6.59 -22.39
N ASP A 262 7.62 6.25 -23.66
CA ASP A 262 8.75 6.71 -24.45
C ASP A 262 8.32 7.22 -25.82
N GLY A 263 9.22 7.91 -26.55
CA GLY A 263 9.00 8.43 -27.91
C GLY A 263 7.73 9.26 -28.03
N ILE A 264 7.04 9.12 -29.16
CA ILE A 264 5.80 9.87 -29.46
C ILE A 264 4.69 9.61 -28.43
N THR A 265 4.62 8.41 -27.86
CA THR A 265 3.63 8.08 -26.82
C THR A 265 3.81 8.96 -25.59
N ARG A 266 5.05 9.20 -25.19
CA ARG A 266 5.37 10.11 -24.09
C ARG A 266 4.96 11.54 -24.40
N GLU A 267 5.28 12.02 -25.61
CA GLU A 267 4.92 13.37 -26.02
C GLU A 267 3.40 13.58 -25.95
N VAL A 268 2.62 12.64 -26.46
CA VAL A 268 1.15 12.68 -26.42
C VAL A 268 0.65 12.61 -24.97
N HIS A 269 1.17 11.73 -24.13
CA HIS A 269 0.77 11.66 -22.73
C HIS A 269 1.03 12.97 -21.97
N TRP A 270 2.19 13.61 -22.20
CA TRP A 270 2.49 14.89 -21.57
C TRP A 270 1.62 16.02 -22.08
N GLN A 271 1.28 16.02 -23.37
CA GLN A 271 0.31 16.96 -23.91
C GLN A 271 -1.05 16.78 -23.25
N MET A 272 -1.58 15.54 -23.19
CA MET A 272 -2.86 15.23 -22.56
C MET A 272 -2.89 15.63 -21.07
N LEU A 273 -1.78 15.44 -20.35
CA LEU A 273 -1.67 15.88 -18.95
C LEU A 273 -1.63 17.40 -18.83
N GLY A 274 -0.95 18.09 -19.76
CA GLY A 274 -0.87 19.56 -19.80
C GLY A 274 -2.19 20.24 -20.15
N GLU A 275 -3.05 19.57 -20.91
CA GLU A 275 -4.39 20.06 -21.25
C GLU A 275 -5.39 19.95 -20.08
N ARG A 276 -5.07 19.15 -19.05
CA ARG A 276 -5.92 18.97 -17.89
C ARG A 276 -5.73 20.09 -16.89
N GLY A 277 -6.82 20.74 -16.54
CA GLY A 277 -6.85 21.66 -15.42
C GLY A 277 -6.68 20.96 -14.06
N GLU A 278 -6.34 21.71 -13.04
CA GLU A 278 -6.26 21.22 -11.66
C GLU A 278 -7.61 20.65 -11.18
N ALA A 279 -8.72 21.37 -11.46
CA ALA A 279 -10.07 20.94 -11.11
C ALA A 279 -10.43 19.59 -11.76
N ASP A 280 -10.14 19.41 -13.05
CA ASP A 280 -10.40 18.17 -13.77
C ASP A 280 -9.64 16.98 -13.19
N THR A 281 -8.42 17.22 -12.72
CA THR A 281 -7.59 16.18 -12.08
C THR A 281 -8.19 15.73 -10.76
N PHE A 282 -8.71 16.66 -9.95
CA PHE A 282 -9.38 16.34 -8.69
C PHE A 282 -10.69 15.60 -8.91
N GLU A 283 -11.53 16.08 -9.83
CA GLU A 283 -12.80 15.44 -10.13
C GLU A 283 -12.60 13.99 -10.59
N ARG A 284 -11.58 13.72 -11.41
CA ARG A 284 -11.25 12.36 -11.85
C ARG A 284 -10.78 11.44 -10.72
N LEU A 285 -10.21 12.00 -9.64
CA LEU A 285 -9.75 11.25 -8.47
C LEU A 285 -10.75 11.28 -7.31
N ALA A 286 -11.86 12.02 -7.43
CA ALA A 286 -12.87 12.16 -6.38
C ALA A 286 -13.36 10.80 -5.89
N TRP A 287 -13.69 9.87 -6.79
CA TRP A 287 -14.12 8.51 -6.47
C TRP A 287 -13.14 7.76 -5.53
N LEU A 288 -11.85 8.12 -5.58
CA LEU A 288 -10.81 7.50 -4.76
C LEU A 288 -10.74 8.12 -3.36
N TYR A 289 -10.91 9.44 -3.25
CA TYR A 289 -10.68 10.23 -2.05
C TYR A 289 -11.95 10.70 -1.34
N ASP A 290 -13.11 10.71 -1.99
CA ASP A 290 -14.39 11.15 -1.39
C ASP A 290 -14.98 10.13 -0.39
N GLY A 291 -14.23 9.08 -0.14
CA GLY A 291 -14.58 8.06 0.82
C GLY A 291 -15.28 6.84 0.19
N PHE A 292 -15.38 5.80 0.99
CA PHE A 292 -16.08 4.57 0.68
C PHE A 292 -17.28 4.44 1.61
N ALA A 293 -18.46 4.31 1.02
CA ALA A 293 -19.67 4.01 1.80
C ALA A 293 -19.63 2.53 2.21
N PHE A 294 -19.43 2.28 3.49
CA PHE A 294 -19.54 0.92 4.03
C PHE A 294 -21.00 0.44 3.92
N PRO A 295 -21.24 -0.88 3.77
CA PRO A 295 -22.58 -1.42 3.89
C PRO A 295 -23.24 -0.91 5.16
N ALA A 296 -24.51 -0.48 5.07
CA ALA A 296 -25.22 0.05 6.22
C ALA A 296 -25.44 -1.09 7.24
N VAL A 297 -24.57 -1.12 8.25
CA VAL A 297 -24.71 -1.98 9.42
C VAL A 297 -25.09 -1.09 10.59
N GLU A 298 -26.16 -1.40 11.27
CA GLU A 298 -26.48 -0.77 12.56
C GLU A 298 -25.35 -1.10 13.55
N ARG A 299 -24.43 -0.18 13.72
CA ARG A 299 -23.35 -0.34 14.71
C ARG A 299 -23.94 -0.17 16.10
N PRO A 300 -23.75 -1.12 17.02
CA PRO A 300 -24.04 -0.84 18.43
C PRO A 300 -23.25 0.41 18.82
N ALA A 301 -23.90 1.36 19.47
CA ALA A 301 -23.29 2.62 19.87
C ALA A 301 -21.96 2.35 20.59
N ARG A 302 -20.84 2.70 19.98
CA ARG A 302 -19.53 2.61 20.64
C ARG A 302 -19.60 3.45 21.89
N SER A 303 -19.40 2.84 23.04
CA SER A 303 -19.20 3.59 24.27
C SER A 303 -18.07 4.57 24.00
N GLN A 304 -18.40 5.86 24.00
CA GLN A 304 -17.43 6.92 23.74
C GLN A 304 -16.34 6.85 24.81
N SER A 305 -15.21 6.25 24.50
CA SER A 305 -13.99 6.50 25.26
C SER A 305 -13.53 7.92 24.93
N LYS A 306 -14.05 8.89 25.70
CA LYS A 306 -13.68 10.32 25.65
C LYS A 306 -12.20 10.61 25.96
N GLN A 307 -11.37 9.59 26.10
CA GLN A 307 -9.96 9.74 26.49
C GLN A 307 -8.99 9.95 25.32
N PHE A 308 -9.36 9.64 24.08
CA PHE A 308 -8.40 9.73 22.97
C PHE A 308 -8.23 11.14 22.37
N ALA A 309 -9.25 12.01 22.53
CA ALA A 309 -9.18 13.38 21.99
C ALA A 309 -8.31 14.34 22.83
N ALA A 310 -8.06 14.01 24.10
CA ALA A 310 -7.29 14.87 25.00
C ALA A 310 -5.77 14.72 24.89
N GLN A 311 -5.27 13.66 24.27
CA GLN A 311 -3.82 13.40 24.15
C GLN A 311 -3.18 13.94 22.85
N CYS A 312 -3.97 14.41 21.90
CA CYS A 312 -3.50 14.96 20.64
C CYS A 312 -3.64 16.49 20.51
N ALA A 313 -4.00 17.19 21.58
CA ALA A 313 -3.99 18.66 21.57
C ALA A 313 -2.53 19.17 21.69
N PRO A 314 -2.07 20.08 20.83
CA PRO A 314 -0.74 20.66 20.98
C PRO A 314 -0.70 21.45 22.29
N SER A 315 0.29 21.17 23.13
CA SER A 315 0.58 21.96 24.33
C SER A 315 0.79 23.42 23.92
N GLN A 316 -0.06 24.30 24.45
CA GLN A 316 0.16 25.75 24.36
C GLN A 316 1.46 26.06 25.12
N VAL A 317 2.51 26.36 24.39
CA VAL A 317 3.70 26.95 24.94
C VAL A 317 3.36 28.43 25.25
N ASP A 318 3.36 28.75 26.53
CA ASP A 318 3.13 30.09 27.05
C ASP A 318 4.09 31.11 26.44
N ALA A 319 3.54 32.00 25.64
CA ALA A 319 4.19 33.26 25.26
C ALA A 319 3.97 34.28 26.40
N LYS A 320 4.81 34.25 27.41
CA LYS A 320 4.96 35.39 28.35
C LYS A 320 6.41 35.63 28.70
N SER A 321 6.73 36.90 28.51
CA SER A 321 7.86 37.68 29.01
C SER A 321 9.12 37.80 28.14
N SER A 322 9.19 38.89 27.41
CA SER A 322 10.35 39.79 27.49
C SER A 322 9.88 41.21 27.17
N LYS A 323 9.54 41.93 28.21
CA LYS A 323 9.65 43.39 28.27
C LYS A 323 10.49 43.67 29.52
N THR A 324 11.71 44.00 29.31
CA THR A 324 12.54 45.04 29.94
C THR A 324 13.91 44.98 29.28
#